data_4e5f0967eaf6089f814a120a74a22fa7
#
_entry.id   4e5f0967eaf6089f814a120a74a22fa7
#
_cell.length_a   1.000
_cell.length_b   1.000
_cell.length_c   1.000
_cell.angle_alpha   90.00
_cell.angle_beta   90.00
_cell.angle_gamma   90.00
#
_symmetry.space_group_name_H-M   'P 1'
#
loop_
_entity.id
_entity.type
_entity.pdbx_description
1 polymer ?
#
loop_
_entity_poly.entity_id
_entity_poly.type
_entity_poly.pdbx_seq_one_letter_code
_entity_poly.pdbx_strand_id
1 'polypeptide(L)'
;MANKKGNNYIIDEENGIAQIELTRRDGTVLWTKIDLEDLDRVINFPYTWSAKYDPDLEQYYVEATVHRKLIEEGYSKAMKLHKFVMNVNDDRVVDHINHDTLDNTKANLRVISHSNNSTNRKSR
;
A
#
# COMPACT_ATOMS: atom_id res chain seq x y z
N MET A 1 -17.58 -15.87 -1.54
CA MET A 1 -17.13 -14.53 -1.69
C MET A 1 -15.68 -14.43 -1.49
N ALA A 2 -15.06 -13.93 -2.48
CA ALA A 2 -13.61 -13.80 -2.42
C ALA A 2 -13.18 -12.91 -1.26
N ASN A 3 -14.00 -11.96 -0.93
CA ASN A 3 -13.60 -10.98 0.08
C ASN A 3 -13.82 -11.43 1.51
N LYS A 4 -14.20 -12.68 1.71
CA LYS A 4 -14.30 -13.17 3.08
C LYS A 4 -13.00 -13.00 3.83
N LYS A 5 -11.89 -13.15 3.13
CA LYS A 5 -10.59 -13.02 3.74
C LYS A 5 -9.97 -11.68 3.47
N GLY A 6 -10.74 -10.80 2.88
CA GLY A 6 -10.26 -9.47 2.61
C GLY A 6 -10.25 -8.62 3.87
N ASN A 7 -9.80 -7.41 3.69
CA ASN A 7 -9.68 -6.48 4.80
C ASN A 7 -11.00 -5.79 5.08
N ASN A 8 -11.28 -5.54 6.35
CA ASN A 8 -12.39 -4.67 6.72
C ASN A 8 -12.01 -3.23 6.42
N TYR A 9 -13.02 -2.38 6.31
CA TYR A 9 -12.75 -0.98 5.98
C TYR A 9 -13.84 -0.09 6.56
N ILE A 10 -13.50 1.20 6.66
CA ILE A 10 -14.42 2.24 7.12
C ILE A 10 -14.40 3.34 6.07
N ILE A 11 -15.59 3.83 5.72
CA ILE A 11 -15.73 4.88 4.72
C ILE A 11 -15.97 6.22 5.40
N ASP A 12 -15.25 7.24 4.98
CA ASP A 12 -15.42 8.61 5.43
C ASP A 12 -15.76 9.44 4.20
N GLU A 13 -17.05 9.53 3.90
CA GLU A 13 -17.49 10.21 2.68
C GLU A 13 -17.23 11.70 2.75
N GLU A 14 -17.29 12.25 3.94
CA GLU A 14 -17.10 13.68 4.10
C GLU A 14 -15.74 14.13 3.64
N ASN A 15 -14.72 13.33 3.91
CA ASN A 15 -13.36 13.64 3.54
C ASN A 15 -12.88 12.90 2.31
N GLY A 16 -13.73 12.05 1.71
CA GLY A 16 -13.35 11.29 0.54
C GLY A 16 -12.26 10.27 0.81
N ILE A 17 -12.28 9.68 1.98
CA ILE A 17 -11.24 8.78 2.46
C ILE A 17 -11.85 7.44 2.84
N ALA A 18 -11.11 6.38 2.67
CA ALA A 18 -11.43 5.08 3.25
C ALA A 18 -10.24 4.62 4.06
N GLN A 19 -10.52 3.91 5.14
CA GLN A 19 -9.47 3.33 5.96
C GLN A 19 -9.59 1.82 5.91
N ILE A 20 -8.47 1.16 5.70
CA ILE A 20 -8.41 -0.29 5.58
C ILE A 20 -7.78 -0.85 6.85
N GLU A 21 -8.44 -1.84 7.43
CA GLU A 21 -7.96 -2.47 8.64
C GLU A 21 -6.86 -3.48 8.31
N LEU A 22 -5.77 -3.40 9.05
CA LEU A 22 -4.64 -4.31 8.89
C LEU A 22 -4.45 -5.04 10.22
N THR A 23 -4.84 -6.30 10.25
CA THR A 23 -4.69 -7.09 11.48
C THR A 23 -3.36 -7.82 11.43
N ARG A 24 -2.52 -7.57 12.43
CA ARG A 24 -1.22 -8.21 12.50
C ARG A 24 -1.35 -9.57 13.16
N ARG A 25 -0.31 -10.37 12.97
CA ARG A 25 -0.32 -11.74 13.48
C ARG A 25 -0.50 -11.79 14.99
N ASP A 26 0.03 -10.80 15.70
CA ASP A 26 -0.07 -10.78 17.15
C ASP A 26 -1.39 -10.19 17.65
N GLY A 27 -2.32 -9.90 16.73
CA GLY A 27 -3.63 -9.40 17.09
C GLY A 27 -3.77 -7.90 17.12
N THR A 28 -2.67 -7.17 16.98
CA THR A 28 -2.78 -5.72 16.93
C THR A 28 -3.32 -5.27 15.59
N VAL A 29 -3.96 -4.11 15.58
CA VAL A 29 -4.64 -3.59 14.40
C VAL A 29 -4.05 -2.23 14.06
N LEU A 30 -3.74 -2.06 12.78
CA LEU A 30 -3.34 -0.77 12.23
C LEU A 30 -4.34 -0.40 11.13
N TRP A 31 -4.38 0.87 10.80
CA TRP A 31 -5.27 1.36 9.75
C TRP A 31 -4.46 2.14 8.73
N THR A 32 -4.75 1.91 7.46
CA THR A 32 -4.12 2.69 6.40
C THR A 32 -5.20 3.49 5.68
N LYS A 33 -4.86 4.70 5.24
CA LYS A 33 -5.80 5.58 4.54
C LYS A 33 -5.57 5.50 3.04
N ILE A 34 -6.66 5.51 2.29
CA ILE A 34 -6.63 5.61 0.83
C ILE A 34 -7.72 6.58 0.41
N ASP A 35 -7.66 7.03 -0.84
CA ASP A 35 -8.78 7.79 -1.38
C ASP A 35 -9.99 6.90 -1.54
N LEU A 36 -11.17 7.46 -1.29
CA LEU A 36 -12.40 6.68 -1.41
C LEU A 36 -12.56 6.13 -2.82
N GLU A 37 -12.13 6.86 -3.83
CA GLU A 37 -12.24 6.41 -5.21
C GLU A 37 -11.41 5.15 -5.48
N ASP A 38 -10.42 4.85 -4.65
CA ASP A 38 -9.58 3.67 -4.83
C ASP A 38 -10.07 2.46 -4.05
N LEU A 39 -11.13 2.63 -3.25
CA LEU A 39 -11.56 1.56 -2.35
C LEU A 39 -11.92 0.28 -3.10
N ASP A 40 -12.71 0.41 -4.18
CA ASP A 40 -13.13 -0.79 -4.90
C ASP A 40 -11.95 -1.59 -5.42
N ARG A 41 -10.95 -0.91 -5.97
CA ARG A 41 -9.78 -1.60 -6.49
C ARG A 41 -9.01 -2.30 -5.39
N VAL A 42 -8.88 -1.62 -4.26
CA VAL A 42 -8.08 -2.14 -3.16
C VAL A 42 -8.74 -3.37 -2.53
N ILE A 43 -10.04 -3.30 -2.23
CA ILE A 43 -10.69 -4.43 -1.58
C ILE A 43 -10.94 -5.59 -2.53
N ASN A 44 -10.94 -5.33 -3.83
CA ASN A 44 -11.12 -6.39 -4.82
C ASN A 44 -9.82 -7.04 -5.24
N PHE A 45 -8.69 -6.54 -4.74
CA PHE A 45 -7.42 -7.22 -5.00
C PHE A 45 -7.50 -8.63 -4.42
N PRO A 46 -7.03 -9.64 -5.14
CA PRO A 46 -7.27 -11.04 -4.74
C PRO A 46 -6.59 -11.49 -3.46
N TYR A 47 -5.70 -10.69 -2.90
CA TYR A 47 -4.98 -11.09 -1.69
C TYR A 47 -5.16 -10.06 -0.60
N THR A 48 -4.99 -10.50 0.64
CA THR A 48 -5.20 -9.65 1.81
C THR A 48 -4.03 -8.70 2.00
N TRP A 49 -4.36 -7.44 2.25
CA TRP A 49 -3.34 -6.43 2.57
C TRP A 49 -2.93 -6.58 4.03
N SER A 50 -1.65 -6.40 4.30
CA SER A 50 -1.13 -6.54 5.66
C SER A 50 -0.04 -5.51 5.91
N ALA A 51 0.24 -5.28 7.18
CA ALA A 51 1.28 -4.35 7.59
C ALA A 51 2.59 -5.09 7.72
N LYS A 52 3.63 -4.53 7.11
CA LYS A 52 4.99 -5.07 7.18
C LYS A 52 5.89 -4.02 7.82
N TYR A 53 6.68 -4.44 8.78
CA TYR A 53 7.57 -3.52 9.45
C TYR A 53 8.85 -3.33 8.64
N ASP A 54 9.22 -2.08 8.45
CA ASP A 54 10.47 -1.72 7.77
C ASP A 54 11.41 -1.16 8.83
N PRO A 55 12.44 -1.92 9.22
CA PRO A 55 13.34 -1.44 10.29
C PRO A 55 14.17 -0.23 9.90
N ASP A 56 14.41 -0.04 8.60
CA ASP A 56 15.15 1.14 8.15
C ASP A 56 14.36 2.42 8.36
N LEU A 57 13.06 2.35 8.18
CA LEU A 57 12.18 3.50 8.36
C LEU A 57 11.55 3.53 9.75
N GLU A 58 11.64 2.43 10.47
CA GLU A 58 11.00 2.26 11.77
C GLU A 58 9.50 2.54 11.67
N GLN A 59 8.91 2.06 10.59
CA GLN A 59 7.48 2.23 10.31
C GLN A 59 6.93 1.00 9.64
N TYR A 60 5.61 0.88 9.64
CA TYR A 60 4.94 -0.16 8.89
C TYR A 60 4.52 0.38 7.54
N TYR A 61 4.62 -0.45 6.52
CA TYR A 61 4.05 -0.15 5.22
C TYR A 61 3.08 -1.28 4.86
N VAL A 62 2.31 -1.10 3.80
CA VAL A 62 1.22 -2.00 3.47
C VAL A 62 1.58 -2.78 2.20
N GLU A 63 1.46 -4.09 2.28
CA GLU A 63 1.68 -4.92 1.10
C GLU A 63 0.82 -6.17 1.17
N ALA A 64 0.62 -6.80 0.02
CA ALA A 64 -0.05 -8.09 -0.07
C ALA A 64 0.92 -9.08 -0.69
N THR A 65 1.01 -10.26 -0.10
CA THR A 65 1.86 -11.32 -0.63
C THR A 65 1.15 -11.99 -1.79
N VAL A 66 1.82 -12.13 -2.91
CA VAL A 66 1.25 -12.65 -4.14
C VAL A 66 1.64 -14.10 -4.28
N HIS A 67 0.67 -14.95 -4.67
CA HIS A 67 0.93 -16.36 -4.82
C HIS A 67 1.78 -16.64 -6.05
N ARG A 68 2.46 -17.80 -6.02
CA ARG A 68 3.37 -18.21 -7.09
C ARG A 68 2.73 -18.11 -8.47
N LYS A 69 1.46 -18.47 -8.57
CA LYS A 69 0.81 -18.49 -9.86
C LYS A 69 0.86 -17.13 -10.54
N LEU A 70 0.57 -16.07 -9.79
CA LEU A 70 0.62 -14.74 -10.36
C LEU A 70 2.04 -14.27 -10.58
N ILE A 71 2.97 -14.74 -9.76
CA ILE A 71 4.38 -14.41 -9.96
C ILE A 71 4.83 -14.96 -11.31
N GLU A 72 4.40 -16.17 -11.64
CA GLU A 72 4.74 -16.76 -12.92
C GLU A 72 4.12 -16.01 -14.10
N GLU A 73 3.05 -15.26 -13.83
CA GLU A 73 2.41 -14.45 -14.85
C GLU A 73 3.00 -13.05 -14.93
N GLY A 74 4.06 -12.79 -14.19
CA GLY A 74 4.75 -11.52 -14.27
C GLY A 74 4.50 -10.56 -13.12
N TYR A 75 3.70 -10.95 -12.14
CA TYR A 75 3.44 -10.08 -11.00
C TYR A 75 4.58 -10.18 -9.99
N SER A 76 4.77 -9.12 -9.23
CA SER A 76 5.76 -9.11 -8.17
C SER A 76 5.36 -10.05 -7.06
N LYS A 77 6.36 -10.54 -6.35
CA LYS A 77 6.17 -11.40 -5.20
C LYS A 77 5.34 -10.73 -4.12
N ALA A 78 5.44 -9.43 -4.00
CA ALA A 78 4.67 -8.65 -3.05
C ALA A 78 4.21 -7.38 -3.74
N MET A 79 2.94 -7.02 -3.53
CA MET A 79 2.38 -5.81 -4.12
C MET A 79 2.27 -4.77 -3.02
N LYS A 80 2.99 -3.67 -3.15
CA LYS A 80 2.92 -2.60 -2.17
C LYS A 80 1.72 -1.71 -2.47
N LEU A 81 0.97 -1.38 -1.42
CA LEU A 81 -0.27 -0.63 -1.61
C LEU A 81 -0.03 0.73 -2.26
N HIS A 82 1.02 1.44 -1.84
CA HIS A 82 1.27 2.76 -2.42
C HIS A 82 1.58 2.69 -3.92
N LYS A 83 2.20 1.62 -4.37
CA LYS A 83 2.43 1.44 -5.80
C LYS A 83 1.14 1.05 -6.51
N PHE A 84 0.33 0.25 -5.84
CA PHE A 84 -0.93 -0.21 -6.42
C PHE A 84 -1.88 0.96 -6.68
N VAL A 85 -2.06 1.86 -5.70
CA VAL A 85 -2.99 2.97 -5.87
C VAL A 85 -2.48 3.97 -6.91
N MET A 86 -1.17 4.08 -7.08
CA MET A 86 -0.59 4.98 -8.07
C MET A 86 -0.41 4.32 -9.44
N ASN A 87 -0.78 3.05 -9.56
CA ASN A 87 -0.69 2.30 -10.81
C ASN A 87 0.74 2.18 -11.33
N VAL A 88 1.69 2.01 -10.43
CA VAL A 88 3.10 1.87 -10.78
C VAL A 88 3.46 0.39 -10.72
N ASN A 89 3.82 -0.20 -11.85
CA ASN A 89 4.15 -1.62 -11.94
C ASN A 89 5.59 -1.87 -12.34
N ASP A 90 6.39 -0.85 -12.38
CA ASP A 90 7.80 -0.97 -12.77
C ASP A 90 8.69 -0.59 -11.60
N ASP A 91 9.95 -0.28 -11.87
CA ASP A 91 10.91 -0.02 -10.80
C ASP A 91 10.92 1.42 -10.33
N ARG A 92 9.99 2.25 -10.81
CA ARG A 92 9.88 3.58 -10.24
C ARG A 92 9.45 3.49 -8.79
N VAL A 93 9.81 4.50 -8.02
CA VAL A 93 9.53 4.53 -6.60
C VAL A 93 8.37 5.45 -6.32
N VAL A 94 7.49 5.03 -5.43
CA VAL A 94 6.41 5.87 -4.93
C VAL A 94 6.77 6.28 -3.50
N ASP A 95 6.85 7.56 -3.27
CA ASP A 95 7.31 8.13 -2.02
C ASP A 95 6.14 8.71 -1.23
N HIS A 96 6.20 8.59 0.10
CA HIS A 96 5.19 9.18 0.99
C HIS A 96 5.67 10.57 1.38
N ILE A 97 4.96 11.59 0.94
CA ILE A 97 5.43 12.98 1.07
C ILE A 97 5.62 13.38 2.53
N ASN A 98 4.68 13.02 3.39
CA ASN A 98 4.76 13.37 4.81
C ASN A 98 5.46 12.31 5.65
N HIS A 99 6.03 11.29 5.00
CA HIS A 99 6.75 10.18 5.64
C HIS A 99 5.86 9.26 6.47
N ASP A 100 4.55 9.40 6.39
CA ASP A 100 3.61 8.48 7.05
C ASP A 100 3.27 7.37 6.06
N THR A 101 3.89 6.21 6.24
CA THR A 101 3.75 5.12 5.28
C THR A 101 2.39 4.42 5.34
N LEU A 102 1.53 4.80 6.27
CA LEU A 102 0.16 4.31 6.32
C LEU A 102 -0.83 5.29 5.70
N ASP A 103 -0.37 6.44 5.25
CA ASP A 103 -1.20 7.40 4.54
C ASP A 103 -0.98 7.22 3.04
N ASN A 104 -1.83 6.41 2.43
CA ASN A 104 -1.71 6.05 1.02
C ASN A 104 -2.73 6.77 0.16
N THR A 105 -3.12 7.97 0.57
CA THR A 105 -3.91 8.85 -0.28
C THR A 105 -3.01 9.43 -1.37
N LYS A 106 -3.58 9.64 -2.55
CA LYS A 106 -2.78 10.12 -3.68
C LYS A 106 -2.17 11.50 -3.41
N ALA A 107 -2.85 12.31 -2.60
CA ALA A 107 -2.31 13.62 -2.25
C ALA A 107 -1.01 13.51 -1.45
N ASN A 108 -0.79 12.38 -0.80
CA ASN A 108 0.42 12.15 -0.01
C ASN A 108 1.46 11.31 -0.74
N LEU A 109 1.20 10.92 -1.98
CA LEU A 109 2.10 10.04 -2.71
C LEU A 109 2.62 10.75 -3.95
N ARG A 110 3.86 10.42 -4.31
CA ARG A 110 4.42 10.92 -5.57
C ARG A 110 5.29 9.85 -6.17
N VAL A 111 5.32 9.83 -7.49
CA VAL A 111 6.14 8.89 -8.22
C VAL A 111 7.45 9.58 -8.58
N ILE A 112 8.57 8.95 -8.27
CA ILE A 112 9.87 9.50 -8.63
C ILE A 112 10.62 8.45 -9.42
N SER A 113 11.43 8.92 -10.37
CA SER A 113 12.22 8.02 -11.17
C SER A 113 13.30 7.38 -10.30
N HIS A 114 13.79 6.24 -10.74
CA HIS A 114 14.81 5.54 -9.99
C HIS A 114 16.05 6.40 -9.76
N SER A 115 16.46 7.16 -10.77
CA SER A 115 17.65 7.99 -10.60
C SER A 115 17.39 9.15 -9.65
N ASN A 116 16.18 9.73 -9.68
CA ASN A 116 15.84 10.77 -8.72
C ASN A 116 15.82 10.23 -7.31
N ASN A 117 15.33 9.03 -7.16
CA ASN A 117 15.30 8.40 -5.85
C ASN A 117 16.70 8.21 -5.28
N SER A 118 17.63 7.80 -6.12
CA SER A 118 19.01 7.63 -5.68
C SER A 118 19.59 8.96 -5.19
N THR A 119 19.31 10.03 -5.90
CA THR A 119 19.79 11.35 -5.52
C THR A 119 19.16 11.79 -4.21
N ASN A 120 17.86 11.61 -4.10
CA ASN A 120 17.13 12.04 -2.90
C ASN A 120 17.57 11.28 -1.66
N ARG A 121 17.90 10.03 -1.84
CA ARG A 121 18.29 9.21 -0.72
C ARG A 121 19.51 9.78 -0.02
N LYS A 122 20.39 10.41 -0.77
CA LYS A 122 21.59 10.99 -0.19
C LYS A 122 21.30 12.21 0.66
N SER A 123 20.24 12.88 0.39
CA SER A 123 19.94 14.10 1.12
C SER A 123 19.17 13.88 2.40
N ARG A 124 18.90 12.64 2.72
CA ARG A 124 18.18 12.36 3.97
C ARG A 124 19.08 12.24 5.15
#